data_5d54e146580e83cd10e164093aadb279
#
_entry.id   5d54e146580e83cd10e164093aadb279
#
_cell.length_a   1.000
_cell.length_b   1.000
_cell.length_c   1.000
_cell.angle_alpha   90.00
_cell.angle_beta   90.00
_cell.angle_gamma   90.00
#
_symmetry.space_group_name_H-M   'P 1'
#
loop_
_entity.id
_entity.type
_entity.pdbx_description
1 polymer ?
#
loop_
_entity_poly.entity_id
_entity_poly.type
_entity_poly.pdbx_seq_one_letter_code
_entity_poly.pdbx_strand_id
1 'polypeptide(L)'
;MKKILTQYGVCALAVALMVPLMQAQPVKFQAAFGEDAGTLSKKFAGLAQVMAGKYEWKPSQGVRSVGDVFNLIVEENGLLADALTGKTNTGAEPAPITDPGKMQDALKTSYANLQKAITGLSDKDLQTRVRLFGEDMTKQGAVMLILADQHEHLGQSIAYARSNGVVPPWSK
;
A
#
# COMPACT_ATOMS: atom_id res chain seq x y z
N MET A 1 -12.72 43.35 -76.90
CA MET A 1 -12.50 43.56 -75.44
C MET A 1 -12.55 42.19 -74.75
N LYS A 2 -11.40 41.60 -74.39
CA LYS A 2 -11.29 40.29 -73.75
C LYS A 2 -11.08 40.53 -72.27
N LYS A 3 -12.00 39.99 -71.40
CA LYS A 3 -11.87 40.00 -69.97
C LYS A 3 -11.01 38.78 -69.52
N ILE A 4 -9.89 39.06 -68.87
CA ILE A 4 -9.02 38.06 -68.27
C ILE A 4 -9.54 37.86 -66.84
N LEU A 5 -10.08 36.65 -66.55
CA LEU A 5 -10.42 36.22 -65.21
C LEU A 5 -9.12 35.65 -64.62
N THR A 6 -8.61 36.33 -63.59
CA THR A 6 -7.50 35.82 -62.77
C THR A 6 -8.07 34.87 -61.67
N GLN A 7 -7.71 33.61 -61.78
CA GLN A 7 -8.11 32.58 -60.82
C GLN A 7 -7.06 32.51 -59.72
N TYR A 8 -7.38 33.00 -58.52
CA TYR A 8 -6.53 32.81 -57.34
C TYR A 8 -6.82 31.46 -56.73
N GLY A 9 -5.89 30.50 -56.88
CA GLY A 9 -5.93 29.23 -56.19
C GLY A 9 -5.48 29.41 -54.75
N VAL A 10 -6.39 29.20 -53.81
CA VAL A 10 -6.10 29.13 -52.36
C VAL A 10 -5.61 27.72 -52.05
N CYS A 11 -4.30 27.54 -51.92
CA CYS A 11 -3.73 26.31 -51.32
C CYS A 11 -3.89 26.35 -49.82
N ALA A 12 -4.90 25.65 -49.31
CA ALA A 12 -5.05 25.38 -47.87
C ALA A 12 -4.04 24.30 -47.47
N LEU A 13 -2.95 24.70 -46.82
CA LEU A 13 -1.97 23.77 -46.24
C LEU A 13 -2.54 23.23 -44.91
N ALA A 14 -3.11 22.06 -44.94
CA ALA A 14 -3.55 21.35 -43.72
C ALA A 14 -2.32 20.78 -43.02
N VAL A 15 -1.76 21.50 -42.04
CA VAL A 15 -0.76 20.97 -41.12
C VAL A 15 -1.46 20.08 -40.10
N ALA A 16 -1.45 18.78 -40.35
CA ALA A 16 -1.88 17.80 -39.37
C ALA A 16 -0.85 17.73 -38.23
N LEU A 17 -1.14 18.41 -37.11
CA LEU A 17 -0.41 18.24 -35.85
C LEU A 17 -0.63 16.82 -35.34
N MET A 18 0.28 15.91 -35.67
CA MET A 18 0.39 14.62 -35.02
C MET A 18 0.89 14.86 -33.59
N VAL A 19 -0.02 15.12 -32.64
CA VAL A 19 0.27 15.04 -31.22
C VAL A 19 0.38 13.55 -30.91
N PRO A 20 1.55 13.04 -30.49
CA PRO A 20 1.65 11.67 -30.07
C PRO A 20 0.76 11.52 -28.83
N LEU A 21 -0.32 10.76 -28.95
CA LEU A 21 -1.10 10.29 -27.81
C LEU A 21 -0.16 9.43 -26.98
N MET A 22 0.48 10.01 -25.96
CA MET A 22 1.15 9.25 -24.91
C MET A 22 0.05 8.45 -24.20
N GLN A 23 -0.19 7.24 -24.66
CA GLN A 23 -1.01 6.29 -23.92
C GLN A 23 -0.23 5.94 -22.66
N ALA A 24 -0.72 6.42 -21.51
CA ALA A 24 -0.22 5.98 -20.22
C ALA A 24 -0.34 4.45 -20.18
N GLN A 25 0.79 3.75 -20.01
CA GLN A 25 0.76 2.30 -19.84
C GLN A 25 -0.05 1.98 -18.58
N PRO A 26 -0.97 1.02 -18.63
CA PRO A 26 -1.74 0.63 -17.46
C PRO A 26 -0.76 0.15 -16.37
N VAL A 27 -0.85 0.76 -15.19
CA VAL A 27 -0.04 0.34 -14.04
C VAL A 27 -0.48 -1.07 -13.64
N LYS A 28 0.48 -2.00 -13.58
CA LYS A 28 0.19 -3.36 -13.14
C LYS A 28 -0.23 -3.38 -11.67
N PHE A 29 -1.20 -4.22 -11.33
CA PHE A 29 -1.69 -4.42 -9.97
C PHE A 29 -0.54 -4.62 -8.97
N GLN A 30 0.39 -5.54 -9.29
CA GLN A 30 1.51 -5.89 -8.41
C GLN A 30 2.42 -4.68 -8.15
N ALA A 31 2.65 -3.84 -9.14
CA ALA A 31 3.46 -2.64 -8.99
C ALA A 31 2.75 -1.61 -8.10
N ALA A 32 1.46 -1.35 -8.34
CA ALA A 32 0.69 -0.38 -7.58
C ALA A 32 0.58 -0.76 -6.09
N PHE A 33 0.21 -2.01 -5.81
CA PHE A 33 0.05 -2.48 -4.44
C PHE A 33 1.39 -2.73 -3.73
N GLY A 34 2.45 -3.08 -4.47
CA GLY A 34 3.81 -3.11 -3.94
C GLY A 34 4.30 -1.73 -3.52
N GLU A 35 4.01 -0.68 -4.29
CA GLU A 35 4.33 0.71 -3.93
C GLU A 35 3.51 1.18 -2.72
N ASP A 36 2.24 0.82 -2.65
CA ASP A 36 1.37 1.13 -1.52
C ASP A 36 1.89 0.49 -0.22
N ALA A 37 2.26 -0.79 -0.24
CA ALA A 37 2.90 -1.46 0.89
C ALA A 37 4.18 -0.74 1.33
N GLY A 38 5.02 -0.26 0.39
CA GLY A 38 6.20 0.55 0.68
C GLY A 38 5.86 1.90 1.32
N THR A 39 4.74 2.50 0.95
CA THR A 39 4.22 3.74 1.54
C THR A 39 3.74 3.52 2.96
N LEU A 40 2.96 2.46 3.20
CA LEU A 40 2.50 2.05 4.53
C LEU A 40 3.68 1.76 5.46
N SER A 41 4.71 1.05 4.97
CA SER A 41 5.95 0.79 5.71
C SER A 41 6.57 2.06 6.30
N LYS A 42 6.75 3.08 5.45
CA LYS A 42 7.33 4.36 5.88
C LYS A 42 6.48 5.05 6.94
N LYS A 43 5.16 5.02 6.76
CA LYS A 43 4.22 5.69 7.68
C LYS A 43 4.14 4.98 9.02
N PHE A 44 3.96 3.66 9.05
CA PHE A 44 3.90 2.92 10.30
C PHE A 44 5.23 2.93 11.05
N ALA A 45 6.37 2.74 10.37
CA ALA A 45 7.68 2.84 11.02
C ALA A 45 7.94 4.25 11.59
N GLY A 46 7.50 5.29 10.88
CA GLY A 46 7.58 6.67 11.37
C GLY A 46 6.69 6.91 12.59
N LEU A 47 5.45 6.39 12.60
CA LEU A 47 4.57 6.47 13.76
C LEU A 47 5.13 5.69 14.94
N ALA A 48 5.66 4.48 14.72
CA ALA A 48 6.29 3.69 15.79
C ALA A 48 7.42 4.45 16.47
N GLN A 49 8.20 5.23 15.71
CA GLN A 49 9.25 6.07 16.24
C GLN A 49 8.72 7.21 17.11
N VAL A 50 7.78 8.00 16.59
CA VAL A 50 7.29 9.20 17.29
C VAL A 50 6.35 8.88 18.45
N MET A 51 5.78 7.66 18.47
CA MET A 51 4.94 7.14 19.54
C MET A 51 5.74 6.33 20.59
N ALA A 52 7.08 6.37 20.54
CA ALA A 52 7.92 5.76 21.57
C ALA A 52 7.50 6.21 22.98
N GLY A 53 7.38 5.27 23.91
CA GLY A 53 6.90 5.53 25.28
C GLY A 53 5.38 5.66 25.43
N LYS A 54 4.62 5.48 24.34
CA LYS A 54 3.13 5.54 24.35
C LYS A 54 2.46 4.26 23.85
N TYR A 55 3.18 3.15 23.75
CA TYR A 55 2.66 1.89 23.18
C TYR A 55 1.51 1.31 23.97
N GLU A 56 1.47 1.51 25.30
CA GLU A 56 0.37 1.06 26.15
C GLU A 56 -0.87 1.98 26.09
N TRP A 57 -0.75 3.16 25.47
CA TRP A 57 -1.85 4.10 25.40
C TRP A 57 -2.97 3.60 24.49
N LYS A 58 -4.20 3.76 24.93
CA LYS A 58 -5.44 3.50 24.20
C LYS A 58 -6.53 4.48 24.62
N PRO A 59 -7.46 4.83 23.73
CA PRO A 59 -8.46 5.87 24.02
C PRO A 59 -9.53 5.41 25.02
N SER A 60 -9.76 4.09 25.13
CA SER A 60 -10.75 3.51 26.06
C SER A 60 -10.47 2.06 26.36
N GLN A 61 -11.20 1.49 27.32
CA GLN A 61 -11.20 0.05 27.57
C GLN A 61 -11.78 -0.71 26.36
N GLY A 62 -11.28 -1.93 26.13
CA GLY A 62 -11.80 -2.83 25.09
C GLY A 62 -11.31 -2.53 23.66
N VAL A 63 -10.45 -1.51 23.46
CA VAL A 63 -9.82 -1.24 22.17
C VAL A 63 -8.32 -1.51 22.22
N ARG A 64 -7.72 -1.74 21.04
CA ARG A 64 -6.27 -1.97 20.91
C ARG A 64 -5.47 -0.73 21.35
N SER A 65 -4.37 -0.95 22.03
CA SER A 65 -3.37 0.08 22.31
C SER A 65 -2.58 0.44 21.02
N VAL A 66 -1.75 1.47 21.10
CA VAL A 66 -0.81 1.85 20.02
C VAL A 66 0.08 0.67 19.63
N GLY A 67 0.67 0.00 20.63
CA GLY A 67 1.53 -1.17 20.43
C GLY A 67 0.80 -2.37 19.84
N ASP A 68 -0.44 -2.62 20.29
CA ASP A 68 -1.26 -3.70 19.75
C ASP A 68 -1.57 -3.52 18.26
N VAL A 69 -1.85 -2.28 17.83
CA VAL A 69 -2.06 -1.99 16.40
C VAL A 69 -0.79 -2.25 15.59
N PHE A 70 0.37 -1.83 16.07
CA PHE A 70 1.63 -2.07 15.36
C PHE A 70 1.99 -3.56 15.27
N ASN A 71 1.78 -4.31 16.35
CA ASN A 71 1.98 -5.76 16.35
C ASN A 71 1.04 -6.46 15.36
N LEU A 72 -0.24 -6.06 15.32
CA LEU A 72 -1.22 -6.57 14.35
C LEU A 72 -0.73 -6.37 12.91
N ILE A 73 -0.23 -5.18 12.56
CA ILE A 73 0.29 -4.91 11.21
C ILE A 73 1.47 -5.83 10.86
N VAL A 74 2.38 -6.06 11.80
CA VAL A 74 3.51 -7.00 11.58
C VAL A 74 3.01 -8.41 11.32
N GLU A 75 2.03 -8.87 12.09
CA GLU A 75 1.39 -10.18 11.95
C GLU A 75 0.68 -10.34 10.60
N GLU A 76 -0.18 -9.39 10.24
CA GLU A 76 -0.93 -9.39 8.98
C GLU A 76 -0.02 -9.41 7.75
N ASN A 77 1.06 -8.63 7.78
CA ASN A 77 2.07 -8.66 6.73
C ASN A 77 2.69 -10.05 6.56
N GLY A 78 2.98 -10.72 7.67
CA GLY A 78 3.50 -12.09 7.67
C GLY A 78 2.49 -13.08 7.10
N LEU A 79 1.25 -13.05 7.60
CA LEU A 79 0.16 -13.92 7.16
C LEU A 79 -0.10 -13.78 5.65
N LEU A 80 -0.19 -12.54 5.17
CA LEU A 80 -0.42 -12.30 3.73
C LEU A 80 0.79 -12.75 2.89
N ALA A 81 2.02 -12.41 3.28
CA ALA A 81 3.20 -12.81 2.55
C ALA A 81 3.33 -14.34 2.45
N ASP A 82 3.02 -15.07 3.51
CA ASP A 82 3.01 -16.53 3.53
C ASP A 82 1.89 -17.09 2.64
N ALA A 83 0.68 -16.56 2.72
CA ALA A 83 -0.43 -16.96 1.85
C ALA A 83 -0.10 -16.72 0.36
N LEU A 84 0.52 -15.59 0.01
CA LEU A 84 0.91 -15.27 -1.37
C LEU A 84 2.01 -16.20 -1.89
N THR A 85 2.94 -16.63 -1.03
CA THR A 85 4.09 -17.48 -1.41
C THR A 85 3.84 -18.97 -1.23
N GLY A 86 2.67 -19.36 -0.73
CA GLY A 86 2.30 -20.77 -0.47
C GLY A 86 3.03 -21.38 0.74
N LYS A 87 3.56 -20.56 1.62
CA LYS A 87 4.12 -21.02 2.89
C LYS A 87 2.99 -21.26 3.88
N THR A 88 3.11 -22.32 4.66
CA THR A 88 2.19 -22.61 5.77
C THR A 88 2.73 -21.94 7.03
N ASN A 89 1.98 -21.01 7.58
CA ASN A 89 2.30 -20.48 8.90
C ASN A 89 1.92 -21.55 9.95
N THR A 90 2.93 -22.26 10.45
CA THR A 90 2.78 -23.31 11.49
C THR A 90 3.32 -22.85 12.84
N GLY A 91 3.71 -21.58 12.94
CA GLY A 91 4.36 -21.03 14.13
C GLY A 91 3.38 -20.63 15.22
N ALA A 92 3.85 -20.69 16.47
CA ALA A 92 3.19 -20.02 17.57
C ALA A 92 3.18 -18.50 17.33
N GLU A 93 2.13 -17.85 17.78
CA GLU A 93 2.03 -16.38 17.77
C GLU A 93 3.27 -15.78 18.46
N PRO A 94 4.03 -14.89 17.80
CA PRO A 94 5.22 -14.33 18.42
C PRO A 94 4.85 -13.43 19.61
N ALA A 95 5.73 -13.37 20.59
CA ALA A 95 5.52 -12.45 21.72
C ALA A 95 5.44 -11.00 21.22
N PRO A 96 4.52 -10.19 21.78
CA PRO A 96 4.36 -8.80 21.36
C PRO A 96 5.66 -7.99 21.47
N ILE A 97 5.95 -7.19 20.47
CA ILE A 97 7.11 -6.29 20.43
C ILE A 97 6.73 -5.02 21.18
N THR A 98 7.46 -4.73 22.25
CA THR A 98 7.24 -3.53 23.09
C THR A 98 8.35 -2.50 22.95
N ASP A 99 9.53 -2.88 22.48
CA ASP A 99 10.65 -1.99 22.22
C ASP A 99 10.45 -1.20 20.92
N PRO A 100 10.50 0.14 20.94
CA PRO A 100 10.24 0.97 19.77
C PRO A 100 11.22 0.76 18.60
N GLY A 101 12.48 0.48 18.88
CA GLY A 101 13.48 0.21 17.85
C GLY A 101 13.22 -1.09 17.14
N LYS A 102 12.99 -2.16 17.93
CA LYS A 102 12.60 -3.47 17.40
C LYS A 102 11.29 -3.41 16.62
N MET A 103 10.31 -2.62 17.08
CA MET A 103 9.05 -2.45 16.37
C MET A 103 9.24 -1.78 15.01
N GLN A 104 10.06 -0.72 14.92
CA GLN A 104 10.37 -0.10 13.64
C GLN A 104 11.01 -1.09 12.66
N ASP A 105 11.97 -1.89 13.13
CA ASP A 105 12.66 -2.87 12.31
C ASP A 105 11.72 -4.02 11.88
N ALA A 106 10.85 -4.46 12.77
CA ALA A 106 9.82 -5.45 12.47
C ALA A 106 8.83 -4.95 11.40
N LEU A 107 8.33 -3.73 11.54
CA LEU A 107 7.45 -3.11 10.56
C LEU A 107 8.14 -2.99 9.19
N LYS A 108 9.36 -2.46 9.14
CA LYS A 108 10.12 -2.36 7.88
C LYS A 108 10.35 -3.72 7.24
N THR A 109 10.75 -4.71 8.03
CA THR A 109 11.07 -6.06 7.56
C THR A 109 9.80 -6.78 7.07
N SER A 110 8.70 -6.73 7.82
CA SER A 110 7.44 -7.37 7.44
C SER A 110 6.88 -6.77 6.15
N TYR A 111 6.88 -5.45 6.01
CA TYR A 111 6.47 -4.78 4.78
C TYR A 111 7.41 -5.06 3.59
N ALA A 112 8.72 -5.14 3.79
CA ALA A 112 9.66 -5.50 2.71
C ALA A 112 9.39 -6.92 2.19
N ASN A 113 9.10 -7.87 3.09
CA ASN A 113 8.71 -9.23 2.73
C ASN A 113 7.37 -9.25 1.98
N LEU A 114 6.38 -8.52 2.47
CA LEU A 114 5.07 -8.38 1.81
C LEU A 114 5.21 -7.75 0.41
N GLN A 115 5.92 -6.65 0.29
CA GLN A 115 6.18 -5.99 -0.99
C GLN A 115 6.83 -6.94 -2.00
N LYS A 116 7.84 -7.71 -1.56
CA LYS A 116 8.48 -8.73 -2.39
C LYS A 116 7.50 -9.83 -2.81
N ALA A 117 6.65 -10.29 -1.89
CA ALA A 117 5.63 -11.29 -2.20
C ALA A 117 4.62 -10.78 -3.24
N ILE A 118 4.11 -9.55 -3.09
CA ILE A 118 3.17 -8.93 -4.02
C ILE A 118 3.80 -8.73 -5.40
N THR A 119 4.99 -8.12 -5.46
CA THR A 119 5.66 -7.80 -6.74
C THR A 119 6.17 -9.04 -7.48
N GLY A 120 6.34 -10.15 -6.79
CA GLY A 120 6.74 -11.44 -7.37
C GLY A 120 5.59 -12.24 -7.98
N LEU A 121 4.31 -11.82 -7.81
CA LEU A 121 3.17 -12.53 -8.40
C LEU A 121 3.09 -12.30 -9.91
N SER A 122 2.80 -13.35 -10.65
CA SER A 122 2.35 -13.23 -12.05
C SER A 122 0.86 -12.88 -12.12
N ASP A 123 0.38 -12.44 -13.29
CA ASP A 123 -1.05 -12.18 -13.51
C ASP A 123 -1.90 -13.46 -13.31
N LYS A 124 -1.32 -14.64 -13.59
CA LYS A 124 -1.95 -15.92 -13.32
C LYS A 124 -2.04 -16.20 -11.82
N ASP A 125 -0.98 -15.88 -11.05
CA ASP A 125 -0.96 -16.08 -9.61
C ASP A 125 -2.03 -15.24 -8.90
N LEU A 126 -2.30 -14.03 -9.38
CA LEU A 126 -3.35 -13.17 -8.84
C LEU A 126 -4.73 -13.85 -8.79
N GLN A 127 -5.01 -14.75 -9.73
CA GLN A 127 -6.29 -15.48 -9.83
C GLN A 127 -6.29 -16.79 -9.03
N THR A 128 -5.14 -17.23 -8.50
CA THR A 128 -5.09 -18.44 -7.66
C THR A 128 -5.75 -18.19 -6.31
N ARG A 129 -6.37 -19.26 -5.76
CA ARG A 129 -7.05 -19.15 -4.47
C ARG A 129 -6.10 -19.36 -3.31
N VAL A 130 -6.36 -18.63 -2.25
CA VAL A 130 -5.73 -18.78 -0.93
C VAL A 130 -6.80 -18.73 0.15
N ARG A 131 -6.49 -19.31 1.31
CA ARG A 131 -7.32 -19.21 2.50
C ARG A 131 -6.68 -18.21 3.46
N LEU A 132 -7.44 -17.18 3.83
CA LEU A 132 -7.01 -16.15 4.77
C LEU A 132 -8.16 -15.83 5.72
N PHE A 133 -7.91 -15.76 7.02
CA PHE A 133 -8.92 -15.55 8.07
C PHE A 133 -10.13 -16.50 7.99
N GLY A 134 -9.90 -17.73 7.53
CA GLY A 134 -10.99 -18.71 7.38
C GLY A 134 -11.77 -18.61 6.07
N GLU A 135 -11.54 -17.59 5.24
CA GLU A 135 -12.22 -17.34 3.99
C GLU A 135 -11.38 -17.73 2.78
N ASP A 136 -12.03 -18.25 1.73
CA ASP A 136 -11.38 -18.58 0.47
C ASP A 136 -11.55 -17.43 -0.53
N MET A 137 -10.42 -16.87 -0.96
CA MET A 137 -10.38 -15.74 -1.89
C MET A 137 -9.24 -15.88 -2.91
N THR A 138 -9.19 -15.02 -3.92
CA THR A 138 -8.03 -14.96 -4.81
C THR A 138 -6.86 -14.24 -4.12
N LYS A 139 -5.62 -14.50 -4.55
CA LYS A 139 -4.46 -13.74 -4.06
C LYS A 139 -4.63 -12.24 -4.27
N GLN A 140 -5.22 -11.84 -5.40
CA GLN A 140 -5.57 -10.44 -5.65
C GLN A 140 -6.53 -9.89 -4.59
N GLY A 141 -7.60 -10.63 -4.27
CA GLY A 141 -8.56 -10.26 -3.23
C GLY A 141 -7.90 -10.15 -1.86
N ALA A 142 -7.01 -11.09 -1.51
CA ALA A 142 -6.27 -11.07 -0.25
C ALA A 142 -5.38 -9.84 -0.11
N VAL A 143 -4.65 -9.45 -1.16
CA VAL A 143 -3.84 -8.22 -1.18
C VAL A 143 -4.72 -6.99 -0.96
N MET A 144 -5.84 -6.89 -1.70
CA MET A 144 -6.75 -5.74 -1.56
C MET A 144 -7.36 -5.66 -0.16
N LEU A 145 -7.80 -6.78 0.41
CA LEU A 145 -8.40 -6.85 1.74
C LEU A 145 -7.44 -6.34 2.81
N ILE A 146 -6.23 -6.92 2.87
CA ILE A 146 -5.25 -6.57 3.92
C ILE A 146 -4.76 -5.14 3.79
N LEU A 147 -4.41 -4.67 2.58
CA LEU A 147 -3.93 -3.29 2.45
C LEU A 147 -5.04 -2.26 2.73
N ALA A 148 -6.30 -2.56 2.40
CA ALA A 148 -7.43 -1.72 2.79
C ALA A 148 -7.57 -1.64 4.33
N ASP A 149 -7.54 -2.78 5.03
CA ASP A 149 -7.59 -2.84 6.49
C ASP A 149 -6.41 -2.08 7.13
N GLN A 150 -5.21 -2.22 6.58
CA GLN A 150 -4.05 -1.49 7.06
C GLN A 150 -4.15 0.03 6.86
N HIS A 151 -4.85 0.51 5.83
CA HIS A 151 -5.17 1.93 5.70
C HIS A 151 -6.14 2.41 6.78
N GLU A 152 -7.11 1.58 7.21
CA GLU A 152 -7.97 1.90 8.36
C GLU A 152 -7.14 1.97 9.65
N HIS A 153 -6.25 1.02 9.89
CA HIS A 153 -5.34 1.03 11.02
C HIS A 153 -4.31 2.18 10.97
N LEU A 154 -3.92 2.63 9.78
CA LEU A 154 -3.10 3.83 9.64
C LEU A 154 -3.88 5.07 10.11
N GLY A 155 -5.14 5.20 9.69
CA GLY A 155 -6.04 6.27 10.14
C GLY A 155 -6.21 6.26 11.66
N GLN A 156 -6.43 5.08 12.25
CA GLN A 156 -6.49 4.87 13.70
C GLN A 156 -5.19 5.32 14.39
N SER A 157 -4.04 4.89 13.89
CA SER A 157 -2.73 5.23 14.45
C SER A 157 -2.43 6.73 14.38
N ILE A 158 -2.85 7.40 13.29
CA ILE A 158 -2.76 8.85 13.16
C ILE A 158 -3.64 9.56 14.20
N ALA A 159 -4.87 9.08 14.39
CA ALA A 159 -5.77 9.62 15.42
C ALA A 159 -5.18 9.45 16.82
N TYR A 160 -4.61 8.28 17.11
CA TYR A 160 -3.93 8.02 18.38
C TYR A 160 -2.72 8.95 18.61
N ALA A 161 -1.89 9.17 17.58
CA ALA A 161 -0.77 10.09 17.67
C ALA A 161 -1.26 11.51 18.01
N ARG A 162 -2.24 12.03 17.27
CA ARG A 162 -2.80 13.37 17.50
C ARG A 162 -3.44 13.52 18.87
N SER A 163 -4.15 12.51 19.36
CA SER A 163 -4.73 12.49 20.72
C SER A 163 -3.66 12.54 21.81
N ASN A 164 -2.43 12.15 21.50
CA ASN A 164 -1.27 12.24 22.38
C ASN A 164 -0.43 13.49 22.15
N GLY A 165 -0.88 14.46 21.35
CA GLY A 165 -0.13 15.66 21.01
C GLY A 165 1.07 15.39 20.09
N VAL A 166 1.11 14.21 19.44
CA VAL A 166 2.20 13.80 18.54
C VAL A 166 1.80 14.07 17.09
N VAL A 167 2.65 14.78 16.36
CA VAL A 167 2.45 15.06 14.93
C VAL A 167 3.07 13.93 14.11
N PRO A 168 2.32 13.29 13.19
CA PRO A 168 2.90 12.31 12.29
C PRO A 168 4.06 12.91 11.48
N PRO A 169 5.16 12.17 11.23
CA PRO A 169 6.40 12.73 10.65
C PRO A 169 6.26 13.36 9.26
N TRP A 170 5.21 12.99 8.52
CA TRP A 170 4.90 13.52 7.18
C TRP A 170 3.93 14.70 7.18
N SER A 171 3.35 15.04 8.34
CA SER A 171 2.43 16.17 8.50
C SER A 171 3.24 17.42 8.90
N LYS A 172 3.74 18.14 7.91
CA LYS A 172 4.40 19.44 8.12
C LYS A 172 3.44 20.57 7.80
#